data_0e837a47746648b3d013b49b4c08669d
#
_entry.id   0e837a47746648b3d013b49b4c08669d
#
_cell.length_a   1.000
_cell.length_b   1.000
_cell.length_c   1.000
_cell.angle_alpha   90.00
_cell.angle_beta   90.00
_cell.angle_gamma   90.00
#
_symmetry.space_group_name_H-M   'P 1'
#
loop_
_entity.id
_entity.type
_entity.pdbx_description
1 polymer ?
#
loop_
_entity_poly.entity_id
_entity_poly.type
_entity_poly.pdbx_seq_one_letter_code
_entity_poly.pdbx_strand_id
1 'polypeptide(L)'
;MKSLKNYLLITCFVAFTISVKAQVKPNITDPRLDFSLPDIKGDSILLSSMKGKVFLLDFWASWCVPCRYSNKDLVKLYAKYKDKGFEILSVSIDANKNAWKKAMAKDKIKWMQVNDTHGWDALAAMKWRVDAIPASFLIDKDGNVVAINPEKQELENKLRQLLGL
;
A
#
# COMPACT_ATOMS: atom_id res chain seq x y z
N MET A 1 -50.78 -40.34 47.67
CA MET A 1 -50.05 -39.08 47.96
C MET A 1 -48.67 -39.19 47.30
N LYS A 2 -48.47 -38.60 46.12
CA LYS A 2 -47.21 -38.59 45.40
C LYS A 2 -46.73 -37.13 45.29
N SER A 3 -45.61 -36.82 45.94
CA SER A 3 -44.97 -35.52 45.96
C SER A 3 -44.27 -35.28 44.62
N LEU A 4 -44.68 -34.24 43.88
CA LEU A 4 -43.98 -33.74 42.70
C LEU A 4 -42.85 -32.85 43.14
N LYS A 5 -41.58 -33.28 42.97
CA LYS A 5 -40.44 -32.43 43.12
C LYS A 5 -40.24 -31.60 41.85
N ASN A 6 -40.43 -30.29 41.98
CA ASN A 6 -40.13 -29.32 40.94
C ASN A 6 -38.63 -29.17 40.81
N TYR A 7 -38.03 -29.65 39.69
CA TYR A 7 -36.67 -29.34 39.29
C TYR A 7 -36.67 -28.04 38.49
N LEU A 8 -36.21 -26.98 39.13
CA LEU A 8 -35.95 -25.68 38.50
C LEU A 8 -34.65 -25.80 37.69
N LEU A 9 -34.72 -25.99 36.38
CA LEU A 9 -33.59 -25.95 35.48
C LEU A 9 -33.18 -24.48 35.24
N ILE A 10 -32.18 -24.01 35.98
CA ILE A 10 -31.53 -22.73 35.69
C ILE A 10 -30.58 -22.93 34.54
N THR A 11 -31.01 -22.57 33.30
CA THR A 11 -30.15 -22.48 32.14
C THR A 11 -29.32 -21.23 32.22
N CYS A 12 -28.06 -21.40 32.65
CA CYS A 12 -27.07 -20.32 32.65
C CYS A 12 -26.67 -20.00 31.19
N PHE A 13 -27.28 -18.96 30.63
CA PHE A 13 -26.89 -18.43 29.31
C PHE A 13 -25.56 -17.67 29.47
N VAL A 14 -24.44 -18.35 29.21
CA VAL A 14 -23.14 -17.67 29.11
C VAL A 14 -23.13 -16.92 27.79
N ALA A 15 -23.39 -15.62 27.84
CA ALA A 15 -23.21 -14.73 26.70
C ALA A 15 -21.72 -14.62 26.39
N PHE A 16 -21.27 -15.39 25.39
CA PHE A 16 -19.92 -15.29 24.84
C PHE A 16 -19.83 -13.99 24.03
N THR A 17 -19.39 -12.91 24.66
CA THR A 17 -19.12 -11.65 23.95
C THR A 17 -17.88 -11.82 23.10
N ILE A 18 -18.07 -12.07 21.79
CA ILE A 18 -16.97 -12.04 20.81
C ILE A 18 -16.53 -10.59 20.69
N SER A 19 -15.45 -10.23 21.37
CA SER A 19 -14.77 -8.94 21.17
C SER A 19 -14.11 -8.96 19.79
N VAL A 20 -14.80 -8.45 18.79
CA VAL A 20 -14.21 -8.21 17.47
C VAL A 20 -13.19 -7.08 17.64
N LYS A 21 -11.92 -7.45 17.80
CA LYS A 21 -10.83 -6.48 17.69
C LYS A 21 -10.86 -5.94 16.26
N ALA A 22 -11.26 -4.68 16.11
CA ALA A 22 -11.13 -3.98 14.83
C ALA A 22 -9.67 -4.10 14.39
N GLN A 23 -9.41 -4.73 13.25
CA GLN A 23 -8.06 -4.78 12.67
C GLN A 23 -7.68 -3.33 12.34
N VAL A 24 -6.70 -2.80 13.06
CA VAL A 24 -6.13 -1.49 12.77
C VAL A 24 -5.49 -1.60 11.40
N LYS A 25 -6.06 -0.89 10.42
CA LYS A 25 -5.48 -0.82 9.07
C LYS A 25 -4.13 -0.12 9.14
N PRO A 26 -3.13 -0.58 8.37
CA PRO A 26 -1.85 0.14 8.28
C PRO A 26 -2.09 1.59 7.87
N ASN A 27 -1.37 2.53 8.52
CA ASN A 27 -1.46 3.95 8.23
C ASN A 27 -0.05 4.53 8.11
N ILE A 28 0.18 5.39 7.10
CA ILE A 28 1.51 6.00 6.84
C ILE A 28 2.01 6.91 7.95
N THR A 29 1.15 7.32 8.87
CA THR A 29 1.56 8.09 10.06
C THR A 29 2.12 7.22 11.18
N ASP A 30 2.06 5.88 11.04
CA ASP A 30 2.75 4.97 11.96
C ASP A 30 4.27 5.07 11.72
N PRO A 31 5.06 5.49 12.73
CA PRO A 31 6.52 5.63 12.56
C PRO A 31 7.23 4.33 12.19
N ARG A 32 6.59 3.18 12.44
CA ARG A 32 7.14 1.86 12.05
C ARG A 32 7.10 1.64 10.53
N LEU A 33 6.18 2.30 9.83
CA LEU A 33 6.01 2.22 8.38
C LEU A 33 6.69 3.38 7.64
N ASP A 34 6.98 4.48 8.35
CA ASP A 34 7.59 5.66 7.74
C ASP A 34 9.05 5.42 7.35
N PHE A 35 9.45 5.99 6.22
CA PHE A 35 10.81 5.95 5.71
C PHE A 35 11.14 7.24 4.97
N SER A 36 12.43 7.52 4.83
CA SER A 36 12.94 8.61 4.00
C SER A 36 13.97 8.05 3.04
N LEU A 37 13.78 8.27 1.74
CA LEU A 37 14.64 7.75 0.68
C LEU A 37 14.96 8.82 -0.35
N PRO A 38 16.12 8.76 -1.00
CA PRO A 38 16.51 9.71 -2.03
C PRO A 38 15.72 9.50 -3.32
N ASP A 39 15.30 10.59 -3.93
CA ASP A 39 14.75 10.63 -5.28
C ASP A 39 15.87 10.57 -6.36
N ILE A 40 15.48 10.78 -7.64
CA ILE A 40 16.40 10.75 -8.77
C ILE A 40 17.47 11.88 -8.70
N LYS A 41 17.17 12.99 -8.02
CA LYS A 41 18.07 14.12 -7.83
C LYS A 41 18.94 13.97 -6.59
N GLY A 42 18.55 13.10 -5.67
CA GLY A 42 19.18 12.89 -4.36
C GLY A 42 18.43 13.60 -3.23
N ASP A 43 17.32 14.26 -3.52
CA ASP A 43 16.46 14.88 -2.51
C ASP A 43 15.75 13.82 -1.69
N SER A 44 15.70 14.02 -0.38
CA SER A 44 15.07 13.04 0.54
C SER A 44 13.57 13.18 0.55
N ILE A 45 12.86 12.11 0.21
CA ILE A 45 11.39 12.05 0.24
C ILE A 45 10.95 11.21 1.43
N LEU A 46 10.19 11.82 2.33
CA LEU A 46 9.60 11.18 3.50
C LEU A 46 8.21 10.64 3.13
N LEU A 47 7.92 9.38 3.43
CA LEU A 47 6.62 8.78 3.10
C LEU A 47 5.45 9.54 3.75
N SER A 48 5.58 9.91 5.03
CA SER A 48 4.54 10.65 5.74
C SER A 48 4.22 12.02 5.14
N SER A 49 5.12 12.59 4.29
CA SER A 49 4.84 13.82 3.52
C SER A 49 3.76 13.66 2.45
N MET A 50 3.39 12.40 2.15
CA MET A 50 2.30 12.09 1.21
C MET A 50 0.91 12.20 1.84
N LYS A 51 0.81 12.41 3.15
CA LYS A 51 -0.48 12.61 3.83
C LYS A 51 -1.28 13.73 3.18
N GLY A 52 -2.59 13.54 3.08
CA GLY A 52 -3.50 14.46 2.39
C GLY A 52 -3.71 14.17 0.91
N LYS A 53 -2.94 13.22 0.34
CA LYS A 53 -3.08 12.77 -1.06
C LYS A 53 -3.68 11.37 -1.13
N VAL A 54 -4.43 11.10 -2.20
CA VAL A 54 -4.73 9.73 -2.61
C VAL A 54 -3.57 9.24 -3.46
N PHE A 55 -2.86 8.20 -3.02
CA PHE A 55 -1.71 7.72 -3.77
C PHE A 55 -1.52 6.21 -3.72
N LEU A 56 -0.77 5.71 -4.72
CA LEU A 56 -0.29 4.33 -4.76
C LEU A 56 1.17 4.32 -4.31
N LEU A 57 1.46 3.60 -3.22
CA LEU A 57 2.82 3.20 -2.86
C LEU A 57 3.14 1.91 -3.60
N ASP A 58 4.17 1.91 -4.45
CA ASP A 58 4.51 0.80 -5.34
C ASP A 58 5.96 0.39 -5.16
N PHE A 59 6.23 -0.90 -4.98
CA PHE A 59 7.56 -1.47 -4.86
C PHE A 59 7.92 -2.25 -6.11
N TRP A 60 9.09 -1.95 -6.69
CA TRP A 60 9.53 -2.50 -7.95
C TRP A 60 11.04 -2.56 -8.11
N ALA A 61 11.51 -3.11 -9.24
CA ALA A 61 12.90 -2.99 -9.65
C ALA A 61 13.04 -3.05 -11.18
N SER A 62 14.16 -2.55 -11.70
CA SER A 62 14.45 -2.55 -13.12
C SER A 62 14.56 -3.95 -13.74
N TRP A 63 15.00 -4.92 -12.95
CA TRP A 63 15.15 -6.33 -13.33
C TRP A 63 13.86 -7.15 -13.15
N CYS A 64 12.85 -6.61 -12.49
CA CYS A 64 11.56 -7.27 -12.27
C CYS A 64 10.69 -7.17 -13.52
N VAL A 65 10.63 -8.24 -14.33
CA VAL A 65 9.85 -8.26 -15.57
C VAL A 65 8.35 -7.98 -15.33
N PRO A 66 7.66 -8.60 -14.36
CA PRO A 66 6.26 -8.28 -14.08
C PRO A 66 6.06 -6.80 -13.69
N CYS A 67 6.97 -6.21 -12.91
CA CYS A 67 6.91 -4.78 -12.55
C CYS A 67 6.95 -3.88 -13.79
N ARG A 68 7.79 -4.23 -14.77
CA ARG A 68 7.92 -3.47 -16.02
C ARG A 68 6.64 -3.53 -16.88
N TYR A 69 5.84 -4.60 -16.77
CA TYR A 69 4.50 -4.66 -17.36
C TYR A 69 3.51 -3.80 -16.58
N SER A 70 3.50 -3.90 -15.26
CA SER A 70 2.68 -3.03 -14.38
C SER A 70 2.92 -1.55 -14.66
N ASN A 71 4.17 -1.12 -14.81
CA ASN A 71 4.52 0.27 -15.10
C ASN A 71 3.80 0.82 -16.33
N LYS A 72 3.63 0.02 -17.37
CA LYS A 72 2.91 0.45 -18.60
C LYS A 72 1.43 0.77 -18.32
N ASP A 73 0.80 0.01 -17.44
CA ASP A 73 -0.59 0.27 -17.04
C ASP A 73 -0.66 1.45 -16.08
N LEU A 74 0.29 1.57 -15.15
CA LEU A 74 0.40 2.71 -14.22
C LEU A 74 0.64 4.02 -14.97
N VAL A 75 1.43 4.03 -16.06
CA VAL A 75 1.62 5.23 -16.92
C VAL A 75 0.28 5.72 -17.47
N LYS A 76 -0.59 4.82 -17.94
CA LYS A 76 -1.92 5.18 -18.46
C LYS A 76 -2.84 5.67 -17.34
N LEU A 77 -2.83 4.98 -16.23
CA LEU A 77 -3.64 5.31 -15.06
C LEU A 77 -3.23 6.68 -14.49
N TYR A 78 -1.94 6.90 -14.31
CA TYR A 78 -1.40 8.17 -13.81
C TYR A 78 -1.77 9.34 -14.72
N ALA A 79 -1.61 9.18 -16.03
CA ALA A 79 -2.00 10.21 -17.00
C ALA A 79 -3.50 10.57 -16.91
N LYS A 80 -4.36 9.58 -16.57
CA LYS A 80 -5.82 9.78 -16.44
C LYS A 80 -6.23 10.48 -15.16
N TYR A 81 -5.49 10.27 -14.05
CA TYR A 81 -5.94 10.66 -12.70
C TYR A 81 -5.04 11.65 -11.97
N LYS A 82 -3.82 11.95 -12.42
CA LYS A 82 -2.88 12.87 -11.75
C LYS A 82 -3.49 14.27 -11.54
N ASP A 83 -4.15 14.83 -12.56
CA ASP A 83 -4.77 16.14 -12.49
C ASP A 83 -6.09 16.15 -11.68
N LYS A 84 -6.50 14.99 -11.19
CA LYS A 84 -7.67 14.76 -10.33
C LYS A 84 -7.31 14.48 -8.87
N GLY A 85 -6.01 14.60 -8.53
CA GLY A 85 -5.51 14.46 -7.17
C GLY A 85 -4.96 13.06 -6.85
N PHE A 86 -4.69 12.22 -7.85
CA PHE A 86 -3.99 10.95 -7.69
C PHE A 86 -2.49 11.11 -7.85
N GLU A 87 -1.72 10.47 -6.98
CA GLU A 87 -0.26 10.42 -7.05
C GLU A 87 0.25 8.97 -7.00
N ILE A 88 1.48 8.75 -7.41
CA ILE A 88 2.20 7.49 -7.21
C ILE A 88 3.55 7.81 -6.58
N LEU A 89 3.91 7.06 -5.54
CA LEU A 89 5.26 7.00 -4.99
C LEU A 89 5.79 5.60 -5.19
N SER A 90 6.72 5.42 -6.14
CA SER A 90 7.35 4.12 -6.32
C SER A 90 8.71 4.06 -5.63
N VAL A 91 8.92 2.96 -4.92
CA VAL A 91 10.17 2.59 -4.25
C VAL A 91 10.87 1.53 -5.08
N SER A 92 11.98 1.88 -5.69
CA SER A 92 12.85 0.90 -6.34
C SER A 92 13.77 0.26 -5.32
N ILE A 93 13.89 -1.07 -5.39
CA ILE A 93 14.89 -1.84 -4.63
C ILE A 93 16.12 -2.18 -5.48
N ASP A 94 16.39 -1.42 -6.53
CA ASP A 94 17.57 -1.61 -7.37
C ASP A 94 18.86 -1.25 -6.62
N ALA A 95 19.81 -2.16 -6.51
CA ALA A 95 21.16 -1.86 -6.04
C ALA A 95 21.93 -0.98 -7.03
N ASN A 96 21.59 -1.04 -8.32
CA ASN A 96 22.21 -0.26 -9.38
C ASN A 96 21.32 0.93 -9.80
N LYS A 97 21.67 2.13 -9.31
CA LYS A 97 20.96 3.38 -9.65
C LYS A 97 20.90 3.68 -11.14
N ASN A 98 21.90 3.29 -11.92
CA ASN A 98 21.89 3.52 -13.36
C ASN A 98 20.90 2.60 -14.07
N ALA A 99 20.77 1.34 -13.64
CA ALA A 99 19.76 0.41 -14.16
C ALA A 99 18.35 0.94 -13.86
N TRP A 100 18.09 1.38 -12.61
CA TRP A 100 16.87 2.04 -12.21
C TRP A 100 16.52 3.24 -13.10
N LYS A 101 17.45 4.21 -13.26
CA LYS A 101 17.24 5.40 -14.09
C LYS A 101 16.93 5.05 -15.54
N LYS A 102 17.66 4.10 -16.13
CA LYS A 102 17.41 3.60 -17.50
C LYS A 102 16.03 2.96 -17.63
N ALA A 103 15.62 2.18 -16.64
CA ALA A 103 14.32 1.53 -16.61
C ALA A 103 13.17 2.55 -16.53
N MET A 104 13.28 3.54 -15.66
CA MET A 104 12.31 4.63 -15.55
C MET A 104 12.12 5.36 -16.89
N ALA A 105 13.22 5.72 -17.56
CA ALA A 105 13.17 6.39 -18.85
C ALA A 105 12.51 5.51 -19.93
N LYS A 106 12.89 4.22 -19.98
CA LYS A 106 12.32 3.25 -20.94
C LYS A 106 10.83 3.04 -20.73
N ASP A 107 10.36 2.97 -19.48
CA ASP A 107 8.95 2.77 -19.14
C ASP A 107 8.15 4.08 -19.17
N LYS A 108 8.80 5.23 -19.41
CA LYS A 108 8.17 6.56 -19.45
C LYS A 108 7.52 6.95 -18.13
N ILE A 109 8.11 6.55 -17.01
CA ILE A 109 7.65 6.87 -15.67
C ILE A 109 7.81 8.38 -15.43
N LYS A 110 6.74 9.05 -14.95
CA LYS A 110 6.72 10.50 -14.72
C LYS A 110 6.28 10.89 -13.32
N TRP A 111 5.96 9.92 -12.47
CA TRP A 111 5.58 10.12 -11.09
C TRP A 111 6.76 10.01 -10.15
N MET A 112 6.53 10.28 -8.87
CA MET A 112 7.55 10.32 -7.83
C MET A 112 8.23 8.96 -7.65
N GLN A 113 9.56 8.98 -7.64
CA GLN A 113 10.39 7.79 -7.56
C GLN A 113 11.48 7.97 -6.51
N VAL A 114 11.62 6.98 -5.65
CA VAL A 114 12.74 6.89 -4.69
C VAL A 114 13.45 5.55 -4.85
N ASN A 115 14.70 5.47 -4.40
CA ASN A 115 15.50 4.25 -4.51
C ASN A 115 16.16 3.88 -3.20
N ASP A 116 15.91 2.65 -2.76
CA ASP A 116 16.68 1.99 -1.69
C ASP A 116 17.66 1.01 -2.33
N THR A 117 18.95 1.28 -2.23
CA THR A 117 19.99 0.53 -2.92
C THR A 117 20.36 -0.81 -2.27
N HIS A 118 19.65 -1.22 -1.24
CA HIS A 118 19.96 -2.43 -0.47
C HIS A 118 19.28 -3.71 -1.03
N GLY A 119 18.65 -3.64 -2.20
CA GLY A 119 17.98 -4.82 -2.79
C GLY A 119 16.86 -5.34 -1.90
N TRP A 120 16.88 -6.63 -1.60
CA TRP A 120 15.90 -7.25 -0.71
C TRP A 120 16.08 -6.88 0.78
N ASP A 121 17.25 -6.32 1.15
CA ASP A 121 17.50 -5.77 2.49
C ASP A 121 17.07 -4.29 2.58
N ALA A 122 16.35 -3.79 1.59
CA ALA A 122 15.79 -2.45 1.56
C ALA A 122 14.89 -2.21 2.76
N LEU A 123 15.24 -1.20 3.58
CA LEU A 123 14.52 -0.90 4.83
C LEU A 123 13.05 -0.60 4.58
N ALA A 124 12.72 0.11 3.50
CA ALA A 124 11.35 0.41 3.15
C ALA A 124 10.54 -0.87 2.83
N ALA A 125 11.11 -1.82 2.06
CA ALA A 125 10.48 -3.10 1.77
C ALA A 125 10.25 -3.92 3.05
N MET A 126 11.25 -3.99 3.93
CA MET A 126 11.15 -4.69 5.22
C MET A 126 10.04 -4.09 6.11
N LYS A 127 9.99 -2.75 6.25
CA LYS A 127 8.95 -2.05 7.04
C LYS A 127 7.55 -2.35 6.52
N TRP A 128 7.38 -2.44 5.21
CA TRP A 128 6.10 -2.71 4.56
C TRP A 128 5.82 -4.20 4.34
N ARG A 129 6.72 -5.09 4.84
CA ARG A 129 6.63 -6.56 4.70
C ARG A 129 6.44 -6.99 3.25
N VAL A 130 7.25 -6.40 2.37
CA VAL A 130 7.26 -6.72 0.94
C VAL A 130 8.22 -7.87 0.70
N ASP A 131 7.69 -9.07 0.55
CA ASP A 131 8.45 -10.30 0.32
C ASP A 131 8.58 -10.65 -1.18
N ALA A 132 7.79 -10.00 -2.02
CA ALA A 132 7.83 -10.15 -3.48
C ALA A 132 7.45 -8.85 -4.18
N ILE A 133 7.97 -8.63 -5.39
CA ILE A 133 7.62 -7.50 -6.26
C ILE A 133 7.05 -8.01 -7.61
N PRO A 134 6.10 -7.27 -8.21
CA PRO A 134 5.55 -5.99 -7.77
C PRO A 134 4.68 -6.12 -6.51
N ALA A 135 4.72 -5.12 -5.64
CA ALA A 135 3.82 -4.99 -4.51
C ALA A 135 3.31 -3.55 -4.42
N SER A 136 2.02 -3.37 -4.17
CA SER A 136 1.43 -2.04 -4.16
C SER A 136 0.36 -1.87 -3.08
N PHE A 137 0.26 -0.64 -2.57
CA PHE A 137 -0.65 -0.25 -1.50
C PHE A 137 -1.36 1.03 -1.93
N LEU A 138 -2.68 0.97 -2.09
CA LEU A 138 -3.49 2.17 -2.31
C LEU A 138 -3.77 2.84 -0.97
N ILE A 139 -3.47 4.12 -0.88
CA ILE A 139 -3.53 4.89 0.36
C ILE A 139 -4.47 6.09 0.16
N ASP A 140 -5.37 6.30 1.11
CA ASP A 140 -6.31 7.41 1.12
C ASP A 140 -5.69 8.72 1.67
N LYS A 141 -6.47 9.81 1.67
CA LYS A 141 -6.02 11.12 2.16
C LYS A 141 -5.68 11.14 3.66
N ASP A 142 -6.30 10.23 4.43
CA ASP A 142 -6.04 10.11 5.86
C ASP A 142 -4.80 9.27 6.17
N GLY A 143 -4.19 8.68 5.12
CA GLY A 143 -3.00 7.85 5.21
C GLY A 143 -3.29 6.37 5.45
N ASN A 144 -4.54 5.92 5.39
CA ASN A 144 -4.90 4.53 5.58
C ASN A 144 -4.67 3.71 4.32
N VAL A 145 -4.15 2.50 4.46
CA VAL A 145 -4.11 1.52 3.39
C VAL A 145 -5.51 0.98 3.14
N VAL A 146 -6.05 1.23 1.95
CA VAL A 146 -7.42 0.84 1.56
C VAL A 146 -7.46 -0.32 0.57
N ALA A 147 -6.32 -0.65 -0.06
CA ALA A 147 -6.14 -1.87 -0.86
C ALA A 147 -4.67 -2.28 -0.89
N ILE A 148 -4.41 -3.57 -0.98
CA ILE A 148 -3.09 -4.18 -1.12
C ILE A 148 -3.09 -5.01 -2.39
N ASN A 149 -2.12 -4.78 -3.26
CA ASN A 149 -1.99 -5.43 -4.57
C ASN A 149 -3.31 -5.46 -5.37
N PRO A 150 -4.04 -4.32 -5.47
CA PRO A 150 -5.30 -4.32 -6.20
C PRO A 150 -5.07 -4.63 -7.67
N GLU A 151 -5.93 -5.45 -8.25
CA GLU A 151 -5.97 -5.63 -9.69
C GLU A 151 -6.37 -4.33 -10.39
N LYS A 152 -6.04 -4.21 -11.67
CA LYS A 152 -6.23 -2.97 -12.45
C LYS A 152 -7.64 -2.38 -12.33
N GLN A 153 -8.68 -3.21 -12.48
CA GLN A 153 -10.07 -2.76 -12.41
C GLN A 153 -10.45 -2.35 -10.99
N GLU A 154 -10.00 -3.09 -9.99
CA GLU A 154 -10.23 -2.75 -8.58
C GLU A 154 -9.54 -1.43 -8.22
N LEU A 155 -8.27 -1.26 -8.62
CA LEU A 155 -7.53 -0.02 -8.41
C LEU A 155 -8.28 1.18 -9.00
N GLU A 156 -8.72 1.06 -10.24
CA GLU A 156 -9.43 2.16 -10.90
C GLU A 156 -10.78 2.48 -10.24
N ASN A 157 -11.55 1.48 -9.84
CA ASN A 157 -12.82 1.67 -9.14
C ASN A 157 -12.62 2.38 -7.79
N LYS A 158 -11.63 1.93 -7.01
CA LYS A 158 -11.29 2.56 -5.72
C LYS A 158 -10.78 3.98 -5.89
N LEU A 159 -9.95 4.24 -6.90
CA LEU A 159 -9.50 5.61 -7.21
C LEU A 159 -10.67 6.53 -7.51
N ARG A 160 -11.62 6.11 -8.34
CA ARG A 160 -12.82 6.91 -8.64
C ARG A 160 -13.60 7.24 -7.38
N GLN A 161 -13.80 6.26 -6.51
CA GLN A 161 -14.49 6.46 -5.23
C GLN A 161 -13.75 7.46 -4.32
N LEU A 162 -12.42 7.29 -4.15
CA LEU A 162 -11.60 8.15 -3.28
C LEU A 162 -11.46 9.58 -3.80
N LEU A 163 -11.56 9.77 -5.13
CA LEU A 163 -11.45 11.06 -5.79
C LEU A 163 -12.82 11.73 -6.03
N GLY A 164 -13.93 11.06 -5.70
CA GLY A 164 -15.27 11.60 -5.91
C GLY A 164 -15.71 11.69 -7.38
N LEU A 165 -15.33 10.69 -8.21
CA LEU A 165 -15.52 10.67 -9.67
C LEU A 165 -16.56 9.64 -10.11
#